data_2b5a6f9ede2cc732562569e55aef306a
#
_entry.id   2b5a6f9ede2cc732562569e55aef306a
#
_cell.length_a   1.000
_cell.length_b   1.000
_cell.length_c   1.000
_cell.angle_alpha   90.00
_cell.angle_beta   90.00
_cell.angle_gamma   90.00
#
_symmetry.space_group_name_H-M   'P 1'
#
loop_
_entity.id
_entity.type
_entity.pdbx_description
1 polymer ?
#
loop_
_entity_poly.entity_id
_entity_poly.type
_entity_poly.pdbx_seq_one_letter_code
_entity_poly.pdbx_strand_id
1 'polypeptide(L)'
;MEQRLALITLGVTDFKKSAKFYLDGLGWKATEDSSNHIIFIQMNGFRLSLYPHSELAADAAVNEDRSNFRGFTLAYNVSTPAQVDRVLDFAVQAGAKLTKPPQKATWGGYSG
;
A
#
# COMPACT_ATOMS: atom_id res chain seq x y z
N MET A 1 22.77 -11.00 -9.39
CA MET A 1 21.70 -9.97 -9.46
C MET A 1 21.79 -9.08 -8.21
N GLU A 2 21.75 -7.77 -8.39
CA GLU A 2 21.77 -6.83 -7.25
C GLU A 2 20.51 -6.92 -6.40
N GLN A 3 20.66 -6.73 -5.07
CA GLN A 3 19.54 -6.74 -4.12
C GLN A 3 18.83 -5.37 -4.12
N ARG A 4 18.02 -5.11 -5.15
CA ARG A 4 17.27 -3.86 -5.28
C ARG A 4 15.96 -4.08 -6.04
N LEU A 5 14.95 -3.29 -5.65
CA LEU A 5 13.69 -3.18 -6.37
C LEU A 5 13.50 -1.74 -6.83
N ALA A 6 13.03 -1.56 -8.04
CA ALA A 6 12.70 -0.25 -8.58
C ALA A 6 11.24 0.14 -8.32
N LEU A 7 10.34 -0.83 -8.35
CA LEU A 7 8.89 -0.62 -8.32
C LEU A 7 8.17 -1.79 -7.67
N ILE A 8 7.17 -1.46 -6.84
CA ILE A 8 6.15 -2.41 -6.36
C ILE A 8 4.81 -1.92 -6.91
N THR A 9 4.11 -2.76 -7.66
CA THR A 9 2.80 -2.43 -8.23
C THR A 9 1.70 -3.15 -7.47
N LEU A 10 0.72 -2.39 -7.00
CA LEU A 10 -0.48 -2.91 -6.37
C LEU A 10 -1.60 -2.98 -7.41
N GLY A 11 -2.08 -4.18 -7.68
CA GLY A 11 -3.30 -4.38 -8.45
C GLY A 11 -4.52 -4.07 -7.59
N VAL A 12 -5.27 -3.03 -7.94
CA VAL A 12 -6.42 -2.56 -7.16
C VAL A 12 -7.72 -2.77 -7.90
N THR A 13 -8.79 -3.13 -7.18
CA THR A 13 -10.09 -3.41 -7.77
C THR A 13 -10.88 -2.14 -8.07
N ASP A 14 -10.71 -1.10 -7.28
CA ASP A 14 -11.30 0.23 -7.48
C ASP A 14 -10.18 1.26 -7.51
N PHE A 15 -9.71 1.57 -8.71
CA PHE A 15 -8.58 2.46 -8.94
C PHE A 15 -8.81 3.88 -8.37
N LYS A 16 -10.00 4.44 -8.59
CA LYS A 16 -10.33 5.79 -8.10
C LYS A 16 -10.39 5.84 -6.58
N LYS A 17 -10.96 4.82 -5.94
CA LYS A 17 -11.02 4.72 -4.49
C LYS A 17 -9.62 4.57 -3.88
N SER A 18 -8.78 3.72 -4.46
CA SER A 18 -7.40 3.54 -4.02
C SER A 18 -6.57 4.80 -4.21
N ALA A 19 -6.68 5.46 -5.35
CA ALA A 19 -6.03 6.74 -5.62
C ALA A 19 -6.43 7.79 -4.56
N LYS A 20 -7.72 7.91 -4.28
CA LYS A 20 -8.22 8.83 -3.25
C LYS A 20 -7.66 8.53 -1.87
N PHE A 21 -7.59 7.26 -1.50
CA PHE A 21 -7.01 6.85 -0.21
C PHE A 21 -5.55 7.31 -0.08
N TYR A 22 -4.70 7.00 -1.05
CA TYR A 22 -3.27 7.31 -0.97
C TYR A 22 -2.98 8.81 -1.16
N LEU A 23 -3.64 9.46 -2.11
CA LEU A 23 -3.34 10.86 -2.45
C LEU A 23 -4.06 11.84 -1.51
N ASP A 24 -5.38 11.71 -1.38
CA ASP A 24 -6.17 12.63 -0.54
C ASP A 24 -6.12 12.20 0.93
N GLY A 25 -6.30 10.91 1.20
CA GLY A 25 -6.36 10.36 2.55
C GLY A 25 -5.02 10.41 3.26
N LEU A 26 -3.98 9.80 2.72
CA LEU A 26 -2.64 9.80 3.30
C LEU A 26 -1.84 11.05 2.97
N GLY A 27 -2.27 11.84 1.98
CA GLY A 27 -1.57 13.04 1.55
C GLY A 27 -0.29 12.77 0.75
N TRP A 28 -0.16 11.57 0.18
CA TRP A 28 0.98 11.24 -0.69
C TRP A 28 0.80 11.87 -2.06
N LYS A 29 1.88 12.04 -2.81
CA LYS A 29 1.88 12.74 -4.10
C LYS A 29 2.17 11.80 -5.25
N ALA A 30 1.32 11.86 -6.28
CA ALA A 30 1.61 11.22 -7.55
C ALA A 30 2.77 11.91 -8.26
N THR A 31 3.61 11.13 -8.95
CA THR A 31 4.64 11.68 -9.82
C THR A 31 4.06 12.21 -11.13
N GLU A 32 4.81 13.05 -11.85
CA GLU A 32 4.35 13.69 -13.10
C GLU A 32 4.04 12.70 -14.23
N ASP A 33 4.68 11.54 -14.23
CA ASP A 33 4.45 10.46 -15.20
C ASP A 33 3.24 9.58 -14.88
N SER A 34 2.49 9.90 -13.82
CA SER A 34 1.22 9.25 -13.50
C SER A 34 0.10 9.66 -14.48
N SER A 35 -0.91 8.81 -14.62
CA SER A 35 -2.08 9.04 -15.47
C SER A 35 -3.36 8.59 -14.75
N ASN A 36 -4.49 8.65 -15.46
CA ASN A 36 -5.76 8.09 -14.97
C ASN A 36 -5.84 6.55 -15.07
N HIS A 37 -4.79 5.88 -15.54
CA HIS A 37 -4.68 4.42 -15.63
C HIS A 37 -3.65 3.85 -14.68
N ILE A 38 -2.60 4.60 -14.36
CA ILE A 38 -1.55 4.18 -13.45
C ILE A 38 -1.04 5.37 -12.63
N ILE A 39 -0.90 5.17 -11.33
CA ILE A 39 -0.34 6.16 -10.42
C ILE A 39 1.00 5.65 -9.92
N PHE A 40 2.02 6.51 -9.96
CA PHE A 40 3.32 6.28 -9.34
C PHE A 40 3.49 7.23 -8.17
N ILE A 41 3.99 6.69 -7.06
CA ILE A 41 4.32 7.44 -5.84
C ILE A 41 5.78 7.17 -5.52
N GLN A 42 6.59 8.23 -5.42
CA GLN A 42 8.01 8.07 -5.08
C GLN A 42 8.16 7.76 -3.60
N MET A 43 8.76 6.62 -3.31
CA MET A 43 9.13 6.19 -1.97
C MET A 43 10.63 6.33 -1.77
N ASN A 44 11.13 6.01 -0.57
CA ASN A 44 12.56 6.00 -0.29
C ASN A 44 13.22 4.78 -0.94
N GLY A 45 13.90 5.00 -2.06
CA GLY A 45 14.66 3.96 -2.76
C GLY A 45 13.88 3.11 -3.77
N PHE A 46 12.55 3.28 -3.88
CA PHE A 46 11.72 2.58 -4.87
C PHE A 46 10.46 3.41 -5.16
N ARG A 47 9.64 2.95 -6.09
CA ARG A 47 8.31 3.51 -6.34
C ARG A 47 7.23 2.53 -5.92
N LEU A 48 6.13 3.06 -5.42
CA LEU A 48 4.86 2.33 -5.31
C LEU A 48 3.98 2.75 -6.49
N SER A 49 3.33 1.79 -7.16
CA SER A 49 2.33 2.11 -8.17
C SER A 49 0.98 1.48 -7.88
N LEU A 50 -0.07 2.16 -8.31
CA LEU A 50 -1.45 1.67 -8.31
C LEU A 50 -1.85 1.40 -9.75
N TYR A 51 -2.34 0.21 -10.03
CA TYR A 51 -2.76 -0.23 -11.35
C TYR A 51 -4.04 -1.05 -11.25
N PRO A 52 -4.98 -0.96 -12.21
CA PRO A 52 -6.16 -1.82 -12.16
C PRO A 52 -5.77 -3.29 -12.10
N HIS A 53 -6.38 -4.05 -11.19
CA HIS A 53 -6.03 -5.44 -10.92
C HIS A 53 -6.09 -6.32 -12.18
N SER A 54 -7.13 -6.13 -13.00
CA SER A 54 -7.29 -6.88 -14.26
C SER A 54 -6.20 -6.57 -15.27
N GLU A 55 -5.78 -5.30 -15.35
CA GLU A 55 -4.71 -4.88 -16.27
C GLU A 55 -3.34 -5.37 -15.81
N LEU A 56 -3.10 -5.39 -14.49
CA LEU A 56 -1.88 -5.97 -13.93
C LEU A 56 -1.78 -7.47 -14.18
N ALA A 57 -2.89 -8.21 -14.03
CA ALA A 57 -2.94 -9.64 -14.33
C ALA A 57 -2.68 -9.90 -15.83
N ALA A 58 -3.26 -9.09 -16.70
CA ALA A 58 -3.05 -9.18 -18.15
C ALA A 58 -1.59 -8.89 -18.54
N ASP A 59 -0.99 -7.87 -17.94
CA ASP A 59 0.41 -7.51 -18.16
C ASP A 59 1.37 -8.63 -17.71
N ALA A 60 1.04 -9.30 -16.61
CA ALA A 60 1.80 -10.45 -16.11
C ALA A 60 1.47 -11.77 -16.86
N ALA A 61 0.54 -11.76 -17.80
CA ALA A 61 0.06 -12.94 -18.54
C ALA A 61 -0.46 -14.07 -17.62
N VAL A 62 -1.17 -13.70 -16.56
CA VAL A 62 -1.79 -14.63 -15.61
C VAL A 62 -3.29 -14.38 -15.50
N ASN A 63 -4.03 -15.40 -15.05
CA ASN A 63 -5.45 -15.25 -14.78
C ASN A 63 -5.68 -14.32 -13.59
N GLU A 64 -6.68 -13.46 -13.71
CA GLU A 64 -7.10 -12.60 -12.62
C GLU A 64 -7.74 -13.43 -11.51
N ASP A 65 -7.19 -13.37 -10.31
CA ASP A 65 -7.76 -13.91 -9.08
C ASP A 65 -7.89 -12.79 -8.04
N ARG A 66 -9.10 -12.59 -7.54
CA ARG A 66 -9.43 -11.54 -6.55
C ARG A 66 -9.73 -12.10 -5.17
N SER A 67 -9.63 -13.42 -4.99
CA SER A 67 -9.91 -14.05 -3.71
C SER A 67 -8.75 -13.91 -2.74
N ASN A 68 -9.06 -13.63 -1.48
CA ASN A 68 -8.20 -13.81 -0.31
C ASN A 68 -6.86 -13.03 -0.23
N PHE A 69 -6.15 -13.31 0.85
CA PHE A 69 -4.84 -12.76 1.15
C PHE A 69 -3.79 -13.18 0.10
N ARG A 70 -3.05 -12.21 -0.43
CA ARG A 70 -2.09 -12.38 -1.54
C ARG A 70 -0.68 -12.76 -1.11
N GLY A 71 -0.47 -13.05 0.18
CA GLY A 71 0.83 -13.52 0.69
C GLY A 71 1.86 -12.42 0.95
N PHE A 72 1.48 -11.14 0.93
CA PHE A 72 2.39 -10.05 1.27
C PHE A 72 1.69 -8.96 2.06
N THR A 73 2.48 -8.17 2.77
CA THR A 73 2.05 -6.95 3.45
C THR A 73 3.05 -5.83 3.19
N LEU A 74 2.60 -4.59 3.33
CA LEU A 74 3.46 -3.41 3.35
C LEU A 74 3.59 -2.93 4.79
N ALA A 75 4.80 -2.56 5.20
CA ALA A 75 5.05 -2.07 6.54
C ALA A 75 5.48 -0.60 6.53
N TYR A 76 4.89 0.17 7.42
CA TYR A 76 5.32 1.53 7.75
C TYR A 76 5.80 1.55 9.19
N ASN A 77 7.09 1.72 9.39
CA ASN A 77 7.71 1.64 10.70
C ASN A 77 7.85 3.03 11.33
N VAL A 78 7.58 3.08 12.64
CA VAL A 78 7.75 4.26 13.48
C VAL A 78 8.52 3.89 14.75
N SER A 79 8.93 4.90 15.53
CA SER A 79 9.89 4.71 16.61
C SER A 79 9.26 4.28 17.95
N THR A 80 7.98 4.58 18.19
CA THR A 80 7.34 4.32 19.50
C THR A 80 5.94 3.69 19.35
N PRO A 81 5.47 2.94 20.38
CA PRO A 81 4.10 2.43 20.40
C PRO A 81 3.02 3.50 20.23
N ALA A 82 3.20 4.66 20.85
CA ALA A 82 2.25 5.78 20.70
C ALA A 82 2.18 6.29 19.25
N GLN A 83 3.28 6.23 18.50
CA GLN A 83 3.27 6.57 17.08
C GLN A 83 2.58 5.49 16.24
N VAL A 84 2.68 4.22 16.61
CA VAL A 84 1.91 3.14 15.96
C VAL A 84 0.41 3.41 16.09
N ASP A 85 -0.06 3.71 17.30
CA ASP A 85 -1.47 4.02 17.54
C ASP A 85 -1.94 5.21 16.68
N ARG A 86 -1.17 6.30 16.66
CA ARG A 86 -1.51 7.50 15.87
C ARG A 86 -1.55 7.23 14.36
N VAL A 87 -0.61 6.46 13.84
CA VAL A 87 -0.57 6.12 12.40
C VAL A 87 -1.75 5.26 12.02
N LEU A 88 -2.13 4.29 12.84
CA LEU A 88 -3.30 3.45 12.59
C LEU A 88 -4.60 4.27 12.63
N ASP A 89 -4.76 5.15 13.63
CA ASP A 89 -5.93 6.04 13.70
C ASP A 89 -5.99 6.96 12.48
N PHE A 90 -4.87 7.54 12.06
CA PHE A 90 -4.80 8.37 10.86
C PHE A 90 -5.19 7.58 9.59
N ALA A 91 -4.69 6.37 9.44
CA ALA A 91 -5.03 5.52 8.30
C ALA A 91 -6.53 5.16 8.28
N VAL A 92 -7.12 4.86 9.44
CA VAL A 92 -8.57 4.60 9.56
C VAL A 92 -9.39 5.83 9.16
N GLN A 93 -9.02 7.00 9.61
CA GLN A 93 -9.67 8.26 9.20
C GLN A 93 -9.54 8.51 7.70
N ALA A 94 -8.44 8.08 7.08
CA ALA A 94 -8.22 8.16 5.63
C ALA A 94 -9.02 7.10 4.84
N GLY A 95 -9.65 6.12 5.49
CA GLY A 95 -10.49 5.10 4.86
C GLY A 95 -9.97 3.65 4.96
N ALA A 96 -8.90 3.41 5.70
CA ALA A 96 -8.40 2.06 5.93
C ALA A 96 -9.33 1.26 6.86
N LYS A 97 -9.35 -0.06 6.68
CA LYS A 97 -9.98 -1.00 7.60
C LYS A 97 -8.96 -1.51 8.61
N LEU A 98 -9.19 -1.29 9.88
CA LEU A 98 -8.38 -1.87 10.93
C LEU A 98 -8.70 -3.37 11.06
N THR A 99 -7.74 -4.21 10.69
CA THR A 99 -7.89 -5.67 10.76
C THR A 99 -7.31 -6.26 12.05
N LYS A 100 -6.35 -5.57 12.63
CA LYS A 100 -5.71 -5.95 13.89
C LYS A 100 -5.48 -4.70 14.75
N PRO A 101 -6.05 -4.62 15.97
CA PRO A 101 -5.73 -3.53 16.89
C PRO A 101 -4.24 -3.50 17.26
N PRO A 102 -3.67 -2.31 17.52
CA PRO A 102 -2.29 -2.21 17.94
C PRO A 102 -2.07 -2.95 19.27
N GLN A 103 -1.04 -3.78 19.33
CA GLN A 103 -0.75 -4.63 20.48
C GLN A 103 0.71 -5.06 20.51
N LYS A 104 1.15 -5.55 21.66
CA LYS A 104 2.44 -6.22 21.75
C LYS A 104 2.45 -7.49 20.90
N ALA A 105 3.49 -7.63 20.09
CA ALA A 105 3.69 -8.80 19.25
C ALA A 105 4.49 -9.87 20.02
N THR A 106 4.27 -11.14 19.68
CA THR A 106 4.96 -12.28 20.28
C THR A 106 6.48 -12.23 20.10
N TRP A 107 6.96 -11.56 19.06
CA TRP A 107 8.39 -11.36 18.75
C TRP A 107 9.02 -10.16 19.49
N GLY A 108 8.27 -9.49 20.39
CA GLY A 108 8.76 -8.41 21.24
C GLY A 108 8.49 -6.98 20.76
N GLY A 109 7.94 -6.79 19.56
CA GLY A 109 7.56 -5.48 19.03
C GLY A 109 6.13 -5.06 19.41
N TYR A 110 5.71 -3.91 18.86
CA TYR A 110 4.34 -3.40 18.99
C TYR A 110 3.82 -3.05 17.58
N SER A 111 2.68 -3.62 17.18
CA SER A 111 2.18 -3.48 15.81
C SER A 111 0.66 -3.67 15.72
N GLY A 112 0.08 -3.16 14.68
CA GLY A 112 -1.31 -3.34 14.30
C GLY A 112 -1.45 -3.45 12.79
#